data_9b8c8147d2a9059a5efb93eaec098fc6
#
_entry.id   9b8c8147d2a9059a5efb93eaec098fc6
#
_cell.length_a   1.000
_cell.length_b   1.000
_cell.length_c   1.000
_cell.angle_alpha   90.00
_cell.angle_beta   90.00
_cell.angle_gamma   90.00
#
_symmetry.space_group_name_H-M   'P 1'
#
loop_
_entity.id
_entity.type
_entity.pdbx_description
1 polymer ?
#
loop_
_entity_poly.entity_id
_entity_poly.type
_entity_poly.pdbx_seq_one_letter_code
_entity_poly.pdbx_strand_id
1 'polypeptide(L)'
;MDMSPQEYRAYIKQKSPRSPIVKDTALAFLIGGAICVLGQLILDGYRSLGLDKTDAGTATSVTLIFLAALTTGLNLYNSLARFAGAGTLVPITGFANSVVSPAIDFKSEGFITGMASKMFVVAGPVIVFGTLASVVYGVVLMLL
;
A
#
# COMPACT_ATOMS: atom_id res chain seq x y z
N MET A 1 14.57 -33.62 -6.50
CA MET A 1 13.72 -33.55 -7.70
C MET A 1 14.52 -32.78 -8.75
N ASP A 2 15.13 -33.51 -9.66
CA ASP A 2 15.91 -32.89 -10.75
C ASP A 2 14.98 -32.64 -11.94
N MET A 3 14.28 -31.50 -11.90
CA MET A 3 13.47 -31.03 -13.01
C MET A 3 14.29 -30.05 -13.83
N SER A 4 14.26 -30.19 -15.16
CA SER A 4 14.81 -29.17 -16.05
C SER A 4 14.02 -27.84 -15.91
N PRO A 5 14.61 -26.68 -16.24
CA PRO A 5 13.90 -25.42 -16.17
C PRO A 5 12.62 -25.36 -17.03
N GLN A 6 12.55 -26.14 -18.09
CA GLN A 6 11.37 -26.23 -18.95
C GLN A 6 10.26 -27.06 -18.32
N GLU A 7 10.59 -28.20 -17.73
CA GLU A 7 9.64 -29.04 -16.97
C GLU A 7 9.10 -28.33 -15.75
N TYR A 8 9.95 -27.58 -15.02
CA TYR A 8 9.53 -26.77 -13.89
C TYR A 8 8.54 -25.66 -14.31
N ARG A 9 8.78 -24.97 -15.41
CA ARG A 9 7.84 -23.97 -15.97
C ARG A 9 6.49 -24.60 -16.36
N ALA A 10 6.51 -25.77 -16.98
CA ALA A 10 5.31 -26.51 -17.34
C ALA A 10 4.51 -26.94 -16.10
N TYR A 11 5.20 -27.43 -15.08
CA TYR A 11 4.62 -27.83 -13.79
C TYR A 11 3.97 -26.65 -13.06
N ILE A 12 4.67 -25.51 -12.97
CA ILE A 12 4.12 -24.28 -12.37
C ILE A 12 2.87 -23.83 -13.12
N LYS A 13 2.94 -23.78 -14.47
CA LYS A 13 1.78 -23.36 -15.31
C LYS A 13 0.55 -24.23 -15.09
N GLN A 14 0.74 -25.53 -14.82
CA GLN A 14 -0.34 -26.47 -14.56
C GLN A 14 -0.90 -26.32 -13.13
N LYS A 15 -0.06 -25.99 -12.16
CA LYS A 15 -0.43 -25.86 -10.73
C LYS A 15 -0.86 -24.48 -10.31
N SER A 16 -0.46 -23.44 -11.06
CA SER A 16 -0.86 -22.05 -10.75
C SER A 16 -2.33 -21.83 -11.09
N PRO A 17 -3.14 -21.36 -10.12
CA PRO A 17 -4.52 -21.00 -10.40
C PRO A 17 -4.58 -19.84 -11.40
N ARG A 18 -5.52 -19.90 -12.34
CA ARG A 18 -5.75 -18.80 -13.28
C ARG A 18 -6.52 -17.69 -12.56
N SER A 19 -5.95 -16.49 -12.50
CA SER A 19 -6.65 -15.32 -11.98
C SER A 19 -7.75 -14.89 -12.97
N PRO A 20 -8.99 -14.68 -12.52
CA PRO A 20 -10.07 -14.14 -13.36
C PRO A 20 -9.86 -12.63 -13.55
N ILE A 21 -9.01 -12.26 -14.51
CA ILE A 21 -8.51 -10.89 -14.73
C ILE A 21 -9.63 -9.84 -14.74
N VAL A 22 -10.73 -10.10 -15.44
CA VAL A 22 -11.85 -9.14 -15.55
C VAL A 22 -12.50 -8.90 -14.19
N LYS A 23 -12.75 -9.95 -13.42
CA LYS A 23 -13.32 -9.86 -12.07
C LYS A 23 -12.38 -9.13 -11.13
N ASP A 24 -11.11 -9.52 -11.13
CA ASP A 24 -10.09 -8.95 -10.24
C ASP A 24 -9.86 -7.46 -10.56
N THR A 25 -9.83 -7.08 -11.84
CA THR A 25 -9.73 -5.68 -12.28
C THR A 25 -10.96 -4.87 -11.86
N ALA A 26 -12.16 -5.40 -12.02
CA ALA A 26 -13.39 -4.71 -11.63
C ALA A 26 -13.45 -4.50 -10.10
N LEU A 27 -13.10 -5.52 -9.31
CA LEU A 27 -13.04 -5.41 -7.85
C LEU A 27 -11.96 -4.42 -7.40
N ALA A 28 -10.79 -4.45 -8.02
CA ALA A 28 -9.70 -3.50 -7.73
C ALA A 28 -10.14 -2.05 -8.01
N PHE A 29 -10.82 -1.82 -9.14
CA PHE A 29 -11.34 -0.51 -9.49
C PHE A 29 -12.41 -0.01 -8.49
N LEU A 30 -13.37 -0.86 -8.15
CA LEU A 30 -14.46 -0.49 -7.23
C LEU A 30 -13.94 -0.20 -5.82
N ILE A 31 -13.09 -1.07 -5.28
CA ILE A 31 -12.62 -0.93 -3.90
C ILE A 31 -11.56 0.18 -3.82
N GLY A 32 -10.64 0.27 -4.77
CA GLY A 32 -9.68 1.37 -4.84
C GLY A 32 -10.38 2.71 -5.03
N GLY A 33 -11.40 2.77 -5.90
CA GLY A 33 -12.26 3.93 -6.07
C GLY A 33 -13.01 4.33 -4.80
N ALA A 34 -13.56 3.36 -4.06
CA ALA A 34 -14.22 3.63 -2.78
C ALA A 34 -13.27 4.23 -1.74
N ILE A 35 -12.02 3.73 -1.67
CA ILE A 35 -10.98 4.30 -0.78
C ILE A 35 -10.66 5.74 -1.20
N CYS A 36 -10.57 6.03 -2.50
CA CYS A 36 -10.35 7.40 -3.00
C CYS A 36 -11.53 8.33 -2.67
N VAL A 37 -12.77 7.86 -2.82
CA VAL A 37 -13.97 8.62 -2.44
C VAL A 37 -13.98 8.92 -0.95
N LEU A 38 -13.64 7.94 -0.11
CA LEU A 38 -13.49 8.16 1.34
C LEU A 38 -12.43 9.23 1.62
N GLY A 39 -11.28 9.17 0.96
CA GLY A 39 -10.23 10.19 1.09
C GLY A 39 -10.72 11.58 0.68
N GLN A 40 -11.49 11.68 -0.41
CA GLN A 40 -12.06 12.95 -0.85
C GLN A 40 -13.08 13.51 0.16
N LEU A 41 -13.96 12.67 0.70
CA LEU A 41 -14.92 13.09 1.73
C LEU A 41 -14.24 13.63 2.99
N ILE A 42 -13.15 12.98 3.42
CA ILE A 42 -12.35 13.44 4.56
C ILE A 42 -11.70 14.79 4.24
N LEU A 43 -11.14 14.95 3.05
CA LEU A 43 -10.53 16.20 2.57
C LEU A 43 -11.54 17.35 2.55
N ASP A 44 -12.71 17.11 2.00
CA ASP A 44 -13.77 18.10 1.91
C ASP A 44 -14.31 18.47 3.32
N GLY A 45 -14.37 17.47 4.22
CA GLY A 45 -14.67 17.70 5.63
C GLY A 45 -13.67 18.65 6.30
N TYR A 46 -12.36 18.42 6.15
CA TYR A 46 -11.34 19.32 6.69
C TYR A 46 -11.39 20.72 6.07
N ARG A 47 -11.64 20.81 4.77
CA ARG A 47 -11.80 22.11 4.10
C ARG A 47 -13.03 22.88 4.60
N SER A 48 -14.13 22.19 4.89
CA SER A 48 -15.33 22.82 5.47
C SER A 48 -15.10 23.35 6.89
N LEU A 49 -14.12 22.79 7.62
CA LEU A 49 -13.68 23.27 8.92
C LEU A 49 -12.73 24.48 8.84
N GLY A 50 -12.44 24.97 7.63
CA GLY A 50 -11.63 26.17 7.42
C GLY A 50 -10.14 25.92 7.19
N LEU A 51 -9.69 24.67 7.05
CA LEU A 51 -8.29 24.37 6.70
C LEU A 51 -8.04 24.77 5.23
N ASP A 52 -6.84 25.28 4.95
CA ASP A 52 -6.42 25.52 3.58
C ASP A 52 -6.20 24.17 2.83
N LYS A 53 -5.93 24.23 1.52
CA LYS A 53 -5.79 23.04 0.70
C LYS A 53 -4.61 22.16 1.13
N THR A 54 -3.53 22.76 1.58
CA THR A 54 -2.30 22.08 1.97
C THR A 54 -2.48 21.37 3.31
N ASP A 55 -3.00 22.08 4.29
CA ASP A 55 -3.24 21.55 5.63
C ASP A 55 -4.34 20.49 5.63
N ALA A 56 -5.42 20.71 4.86
CA ALA A 56 -6.47 19.71 4.68
C ALA A 56 -5.93 18.41 4.04
N GLY A 57 -5.04 18.53 3.04
CA GLY A 57 -4.39 17.38 2.41
C GLY A 57 -3.51 16.60 3.39
N THR A 58 -2.73 17.29 4.21
CA THR A 58 -1.90 16.69 5.25
C THR A 58 -2.74 16.00 6.31
N ALA A 59 -3.77 16.66 6.83
CA ALA A 59 -4.70 16.10 7.81
C ALA A 59 -5.42 14.85 7.28
N THR A 60 -5.85 14.89 6.01
CA THR A 60 -6.45 13.73 5.31
C THR A 60 -5.48 12.55 5.25
N SER A 61 -4.23 12.79 4.88
CA SER A 61 -3.21 11.74 4.82
C SER A 61 -2.98 11.09 6.18
N VAL A 62 -2.84 11.89 7.25
CA VAL A 62 -2.67 11.39 8.61
C VAL A 62 -3.89 10.57 9.05
N THR A 63 -5.10 11.04 8.76
CA THR A 63 -6.34 10.30 9.07
C THR A 63 -6.41 8.96 8.33
N LEU A 64 -6.09 8.94 7.04
CA LEU A 64 -6.08 7.70 6.25
C LEU A 64 -5.01 6.71 6.74
N ILE A 65 -3.83 7.19 7.12
CA ILE A 65 -2.78 6.36 7.74
C ILE A 65 -3.27 5.74 9.03
N PHE A 66 -3.89 6.54 9.91
CA PHE A 66 -4.45 6.06 11.17
C PHE A 66 -5.54 4.99 10.95
N LEU A 67 -6.49 5.24 10.04
CA LEU A 67 -7.54 4.28 9.70
C LEU A 67 -6.97 2.98 9.10
N ALA A 68 -5.98 3.09 8.23
CA ALA A 68 -5.30 1.91 7.67
C ALA A 68 -4.55 1.12 8.75
N ALA A 69 -3.83 1.79 9.64
CA ALA A 69 -3.14 1.14 10.75
C ALA A 69 -4.11 0.44 11.71
N LEU A 70 -5.22 1.09 12.05
CA LEU A 70 -6.26 0.53 12.91
C LEU A 70 -6.92 -0.70 12.27
N THR A 71 -7.33 -0.60 11.00
CA THR A 71 -7.96 -1.72 10.29
C THR A 71 -6.98 -2.87 10.03
N THR A 72 -5.70 -2.60 9.86
CA THR A 72 -4.63 -3.61 9.79
C THR A 72 -4.47 -4.30 11.14
N GLY A 73 -4.43 -3.55 12.24
CA GLY A 73 -4.34 -4.09 13.60
C GLY A 73 -5.52 -4.97 13.98
N LEU A 74 -6.70 -4.68 13.45
CA LEU A 74 -7.91 -5.49 13.60
C LEU A 74 -8.03 -6.64 12.58
N ASN A 75 -7.02 -6.84 11.73
CA ASN A 75 -7.00 -7.84 10.64
C ASN A 75 -8.11 -7.66 9.59
N LEU A 76 -8.76 -6.50 9.56
CA LEU A 76 -9.82 -6.19 8.59
C LEU A 76 -9.23 -5.83 7.23
N TYR A 77 -8.09 -5.12 7.20
CA TYR A 77 -7.43 -4.70 5.97
C TYR A 77 -6.97 -5.90 5.14
N ASN A 78 -6.41 -6.94 5.78
CA ASN A 78 -6.00 -8.18 5.12
C ASN A 78 -7.19 -8.92 4.50
N SER A 79 -8.33 -8.93 5.18
CA SER A 79 -9.56 -9.53 4.65
C SER A 79 -10.05 -8.78 3.42
N LEU A 80 -10.03 -7.44 3.45
CA LEU A 80 -10.36 -6.59 2.31
C LEU A 80 -9.41 -6.83 1.13
N ALA A 81 -8.10 -6.91 1.38
CA ALA A 81 -7.08 -7.11 0.36
C ALA A 81 -7.24 -8.43 -0.43
N ARG A 82 -7.74 -9.49 0.21
CA ARG A 82 -8.04 -10.77 -0.47
C ARG A 82 -9.07 -10.63 -1.58
N PHE A 83 -10.04 -9.72 -1.42
CA PHE A 83 -11.09 -9.47 -2.42
C PHE A 83 -10.71 -8.37 -3.40
N ALA A 84 -10.05 -7.33 -2.88
CA ALA A 84 -9.73 -6.12 -3.64
C ALA A 84 -8.47 -6.26 -4.49
N GLY A 85 -7.57 -7.20 -4.15
CA GLY A 85 -6.30 -7.35 -4.84
C GLY A 85 -5.55 -6.02 -4.96
N ALA A 86 -5.22 -5.60 -6.18
CA ALA A 86 -4.52 -4.34 -6.44
C ALA A 86 -5.27 -3.07 -6.00
N GLY A 87 -6.60 -3.16 -5.74
CA GLY A 87 -7.39 -2.00 -5.29
C GLY A 87 -7.01 -1.50 -3.89
N THR A 88 -6.38 -2.32 -3.06
CA THR A 88 -5.86 -1.90 -1.75
C THR A 88 -4.46 -1.28 -1.81
N LEU A 89 -3.81 -1.25 -2.97
CA LEU A 89 -2.51 -0.62 -3.18
C LEU A 89 -2.61 0.90 -3.37
N VAL A 90 -3.72 1.52 -2.95
CA VAL A 90 -3.84 2.99 -2.91
C VAL A 90 -2.69 3.54 -2.05
N PRO A 91 -1.92 4.54 -2.56
CA PRO A 91 -0.58 4.89 -2.03
C PRO A 91 -0.52 5.11 -0.52
N ILE A 92 -1.47 5.86 0.05
CA ILE A 92 -1.44 6.21 1.48
C ILE A 92 -1.81 5.00 2.35
N THR A 93 -2.97 4.41 2.11
CA THR A 93 -3.51 3.32 2.94
C THR A 93 -2.75 2.01 2.73
N GLY A 94 -2.40 1.69 1.48
CA GLY A 94 -1.62 0.50 1.13
C GLY A 94 -0.21 0.54 1.72
N PHE A 95 0.46 1.68 1.66
CA PHE A 95 1.78 1.86 2.27
C PHE A 95 1.70 1.76 3.80
N ALA A 96 0.71 2.39 4.43
CA ALA A 96 0.51 2.27 5.88
C ALA A 96 0.30 0.80 6.31
N ASN A 97 -0.54 0.04 5.58
CA ASN A 97 -0.70 -1.39 5.83
C ASN A 97 0.62 -2.18 5.67
N SER A 98 1.41 -1.88 4.64
CA SER A 98 2.68 -2.57 4.37
C SER A 98 3.74 -2.35 5.44
N VAL A 99 3.63 -1.26 6.22
CA VAL A 99 4.51 -0.95 7.35
C VAL A 99 3.96 -1.55 8.65
N VAL A 100 2.65 -1.44 8.89
CA VAL A 100 2.02 -1.87 10.14
C VAL A 100 1.92 -3.39 10.24
N SER A 101 1.64 -4.10 9.14
CA SER A 101 1.52 -5.56 9.16
C SER A 101 2.80 -6.24 9.65
N PRO A 102 4.00 -5.98 9.08
CA PRO A 102 5.24 -6.54 9.62
C PRO A 102 5.53 -6.10 11.06
N ALA A 103 5.14 -4.88 11.44
CA ALA A 103 5.33 -4.41 12.81
C ALA A 103 4.58 -5.28 13.83
N ILE A 104 3.37 -5.72 13.47
CA ILE A 104 2.55 -6.59 14.31
C ILE A 104 3.08 -8.03 14.32
N ASP A 105 3.39 -8.56 13.12
CA ASP A 105 3.78 -9.95 12.93
C ASP A 105 5.13 -10.27 13.61
N PHE A 106 6.10 -9.34 13.53
CA PHE A 106 7.47 -9.53 14.02
C PHE A 106 7.78 -8.85 15.36
N LYS A 107 6.78 -8.32 16.06
CA LYS A 107 7.00 -7.67 17.37
C LYS A 107 7.62 -8.57 18.43
N SER A 108 7.35 -9.88 18.37
CA SER A 108 7.90 -10.88 19.30
C SER A 108 9.37 -11.18 19.05
N GLU A 109 9.91 -10.86 17.88
CA GLU A 109 11.33 -11.07 17.52
C GLU A 109 12.25 -9.92 18.00
N GLY A 110 11.71 -8.98 18.74
CA GLY A 110 12.42 -7.81 19.28
C GLY A 110 12.15 -6.52 18.51
N PHE A 111 12.40 -5.38 19.20
CA PHE A 111 12.05 -4.07 18.64
C PHE A 111 12.93 -3.68 17.45
N ILE A 112 14.24 -3.90 17.52
CA ILE A 112 15.18 -3.45 16.47
C ILE A 112 15.33 -4.52 15.39
N THR A 113 15.69 -5.76 15.78
CA THR A 113 16.01 -6.84 14.84
C THR A 113 14.78 -7.46 14.21
N GLY A 114 13.67 -7.53 14.93
CA GLY A 114 12.39 -8.00 14.44
C GLY A 114 11.58 -6.88 13.80
N MET A 115 10.84 -6.14 14.61
CA MET A 115 9.86 -5.16 14.17
C MET A 115 10.44 -4.10 13.22
N ALA A 116 11.42 -3.31 13.68
CA ALA A 116 11.93 -2.18 12.90
C ALA A 116 12.59 -2.66 11.60
N SER A 117 13.43 -3.71 11.67
CA SER A 117 14.07 -4.28 10.48
C SER A 117 13.04 -4.69 9.41
N LYS A 118 11.97 -5.38 9.81
CA LYS A 118 10.94 -5.85 8.88
C LYS A 118 10.07 -4.73 8.30
N MET A 119 9.79 -3.70 9.08
CA MET A 119 9.12 -2.49 8.57
C MET A 119 9.95 -1.84 7.46
N PHE A 120 11.27 -1.71 7.64
CA PHE A 120 12.14 -1.08 6.65
C PHE A 120 12.44 -1.94 5.42
N VAL A 121 12.22 -3.24 5.44
CA VAL A 121 12.33 -4.09 4.24
C VAL A 121 11.37 -3.60 3.13
N VAL A 122 10.18 -3.15 3.50
CA VAL A 122 9.20 -2.63 2.53
C VAL A 122 9.30 -1.11 2.41
N ALA A 123 9.36 -0.40 3.55
CA ALA A 123 9.38 1.07 3.56
C ALA A 123 10.68 1.64 2.97
N GLY A 124 11.83 0.99 3.20
CA GLY A 124 13.13 1.47 2.74
C GLY A 124 13.20 1.73 1.24
N PRO A 125 12.94 0.74 0.38
CA PRO A 125 12.95 0.93 -1.08
C PRO A 125 11.99 2.03 -1.54
N VAL A 126 10.78 2.12 -0.97
CA VAL A 126 9.80 3.15 -1.35
C VAL A 126 10.33 4.55 -1.03
N ILE A 127 10.93 4.75 0.15
CA ILE A 127 11.52 6.02 0.54
C ILE A 127 12.69 6.37 -0.37
N VAL A 128 13.62 5.44 -0.61
CA VAL A 128 14.81 5.66 -1.44
C VAL A 128 14.43 6.03 -2.86
N PHE A 129 13.62 5.21 -3.53
CA PHE A 129 13.23 5.47 -4.92
C PHE A 129 12.32 6.69 -5.05
N GLY A 130 11.41 6.93 -4.10
CA GLY A 130 10.56 8.12 -4.07
C GLY A 130 11.38 9.39 -3.92
N THR A 131 12.36 9.40 -3.01
CA THR A 131 13.27 10.54 -2.81
C THR A 131 14.14 10.78 -4.05
N LEU A 132 14.75 9.73 -4.62
CA LEU A 132 15.57 9.86 -5.83
C LEU A 132 14.75 10.41 -7.01
N ALA A 133 13.55 9.89 -7.24
CA ALA A 133 12.67 10.39 -8.29
C ALA A 133 12.29 11.86 -8.08
N SER A 134 12.00 12.26 -6.84
CA SER A 134 11.70 13.65 -6.48
C SER A 134 12.88 14.59 -6.72
N VAL A 135 14.11 14.16 -6.37
CA VAL A 135 15.32 14.93 -6.62
C VAL A 135 15.55 15.12 -8.12
N VAL A 136 15.46 14.03 -8.91
CA VAL A 136 15.61 14.10 -10.37
C VAL A 136 14.57 15.04 -10.97
N TYR A 137 13.32 14.92 -10.57
CA TYR A 137 12.23 15.79 -11.04
C TYR A 137 12.48 17.26 -10.65
N GLY A 138 12.92 17.52 -9.41
CA GLY A 138 13.25 18.86 -8.94
C GLY A 138 14.39 19.51 -9.74
N VAL A 139 15.45 18.73 -10.06
CA VAL A 139 16.55 19.20 -10.92
C VAL A 139 16.05 19.55 -12.34
N VAL A 140 15.20 18.70 -12.92
CA VAL A 140 14.60 18.98 -14.24
C VAL A 140 13.80 20.27 -14.23
N LEU A 141 12.97 20.51 -13.20
CA LEU A 141 12.20 21.75 -13.06
C LEU A 141 13.09 22.99 -12.85
N MET A 142 14.27 22.84 -12.28
CA MET A 142 15.22 23.93 -12.11
C MET A 142 15.91 24.34 -13.42
N LEU A 143 16.00 23.41 -14.38
CA LEU A 143 16.68 23.61 -15.67
C LEU A 143 15.73 24.06 -16.78
N LEU A 144 14.41 23.94 -16.58
CA LEU A 144 13.35 24.38 -17.48
C LEU A 144 12.86 25.78 -17.12
#